data_e9a1c22e7033d01a1cafee769c9c3831
#
_entry.id   e9a1c22e7033d01a1cafee769c9c3831
#
_cell.length_a   1.000
_cell.length_b   1.000
_cell.length_c   1.000
_cell.angle_alpha   90.00
_cell.angle_beta   90.00
_cell.angle_gamma   90.00
#
_symmetry.space_group_name_H-M   'P 1'
#
loop_
_entity.id
_entity.type
_entity.pdbx_description
1 polymer ?
#
loop_
_entity_poly.entity_id
_entity_poly.type
_entity_poly.pdbx_seq_one_letter_code
_entity_poly.pdbx_strand_id
1 'polypeptide(L)'
;MALIIGNKTPFVQQPPSPWTSLTKAHTQNTGSDGFLFVSFIMSNSRGYSGCTYGGQPMTLIKTQNFGGLQQRWACYGLLNPPTGNNNIVVSFSGSVFSPVSMFAVSFTGSSGAGVFA
;
A
#
# COMPACT_ATOMS: atom_id res chain seq x y z
N MET A 1 22.57 7.84 8.54
CA MET A 1 21.43 8.76 8.58
C MET A 1 20.27 8.08 9.25
N ALA A 2 19.59 8.76 10.15
CA ALA A 2 18.49 8.17 10.89
C ALA A 2 17.23 8.07 10.00
N LEU A 3 16.53 6.95 10.08
CA LEU A 3 15.25 6.78 9.45
C LEU A 3 14.20 7.58 10.23
N ILE A 4 13.46 8.41 9.54
CA ILE A 4 12.42 9.24 10.14
C ILE A 4 11.06 8.73 9.66
N ILE A 5 10.18 8.43 10.62
CA ILE A 5 8.81 8.06 10.31
C ILE A 5 8.02 9.35 10.05
N GLY A 6 7.43 9.44 8.87
CA GLY A 6 6.66 10.61 8.48
C GLY A 6 5.16 10.36 8.61
N ASN A 7 4.41 10.79 7.60
CA ASN A 7 2.95 10.73 7.62
C ASN A 7 2.44 9.29 7.61
N LYS A 8 1.36 9.07 8.33
CA LYS A 8 0.65 7.80 8.38
C LYS A 8 -0.77 8.03 7.91
N THR A 9 -1.28 7.11 7.11
CA THR A 9 -2.68 7.15 6.67
C THR A 9 -3.34 5.85 7.11
N PRO A 10 -4.01 5.86 8.25
CA PRO A 10 -4.83 4.72 8.65
C PRO A 10 -6.10 4.73 7.81
N PHE A 11 -6.42 3.59 7.25
CA PHE A 11 -7.62 3.43 6.47
C PHE A 11 -8.27 2.15 6.93
N VAL A 12 -9.24 2.28 7.78
CA VAL A 12 -9.72 1.14 8.56
C VAL A 12 -10.42 0.12 7.70
N GLN A 13 -11.38 0.56 6.89
CA GLN A 13 -12.21 -0.43 6.22
C GLN A 13 -13.05 0.20 5.13
N GLN A 14 -13.10 -0.48 3.99
CA GLN A 14 -14.04 -0.18 2.93
C GLN A 14 -15.24 -1.10 3.10
N PRO A 15 -16.48 -0.59 3.07
CA PRO A 15 -17.67 -1.45 3.21
C PRO A 15 -17.73 -2.50 2.10
N PRO A 16 -18.39 -3.64 2.33
CA PRO A 16 -18.59 -4.63 1.27
C PRO A 16 -19.31 -4.01 0.09
N SER A 17 -18.74 -4.17 -1.10
CA SER A 17 -19.30 -3.63 -2.33
C SER A 17 -18.53 -4.25 -3.49
N PRO A 18 -19.05 -4.25 -4.71
CA PRO A 18 -18.25 -4.72 -5.83
C PRO A 18 -17.16 -3.70 -6.18
N TRP A 19 -15.98 -3.90 -5.64
CA TRP A 19 -14.82 -3.06 -5.86
C TRP A 19 -13.88 -3.71 -6.87
N THR A 20 -13.39 -2.93 -7.84
CA THR A 20 -12.29 -3.36 -8.71
C THR A 20 -11.00 -2.63 -8.35
N SER A 21 -11.09 -1.56 -7.59
CA SER A 21 -9.94 -0.83 -7.08
C SER A 21 -10.31 -0.09 -5.81
N LEU A 22 -9.31 0.29 -5.05
CA LEU A 22 -9.44 1.09 -3.84
C LEU A 22 -8.49 2.27 -3.96
N THR A 23 -9.01 3.48 -3.78
CA THR A 23 -8.24 4.72 -3.87
C THR A 23 -8.26 5.44 -2.54
N LYS A 24 -7.08 5.84 -2.07
CA LYS A 24 -6.94 6.60 -0.82
C LYS A 24 -5.84 7.62 -0.95
N ALA A 25 -6.15 8.86 -0.58
CA ALA A 25 -5.16 9.93 -0.56
C ALA A 25 -4.17 9.73 0.57
N HIS A 26 -2.91 10.01 0.29
CA HIS A 26 -1.82 9.96 1.27
C HIS A 26 -0.84 11.08 0.95
N THR A 27 -0.28 11.70 1.98
CA THR A 27 0.72 12.74 1.82
C THR A 27 2.09 12.19 2.17
N GLN A 28 2.97 12.15 1.17
CA GLN A 28 4.36 11.79 1.37
C GLN A 28 5.10 13.02 1.91
N ASN A 29 5.76 12.87 3.04
CA ASN A 29 6.51 13.96 3.63
C ASN A 29 7.75 14.30 2.81
N THR A 30 8.17 15.56 2.86
CA THR A 30 9.38 16.01 2.19
C THR A 30 10.60 15.48 2.93
N GLY A 31 11.70 15.33 2.20
CA GLY A 31 12.95 14.82 2.73
C GLY A 31 13.66 14.00 1.68
N SER A 32 14.95 13.76 1.90
CA SER A 32 15.73 12.91 1.00
C SER A 32 15.54 11.44 1.37
N ASP A 33 15.78 10.58 0.39
CA ASP A 33 15.71 9.13 0.55
C ASP A 33 14.36 8.68 1.11
N GLY A 34 13.29 9.15 0.45
CA GLY A 34 11.94 8.80 0.84
C GLY A 34 11.58 7.36 0.55
N PHE A 35 10.66 6.82 1.33
CA PHE A 35 10.11 5.50 1.13
C PHE A 35 8.66 5.50 1.58
N LEU A 36 7.79 4.92 0.75
CA LEU A 36 6.38 4.73 1.09
C LEU A 36 6.10 3.24 1.21
N PHE A 37 5.50 2.85 2.33
CA PHE A 37 5.06 1.49 2.58
C PHE A 37 3.54 1.46 2.66
N VAL A 38 2.94 0.55 1.90
CA VAL A 38 1.48 0.35 1.90
C VAL A 38 1.20 -1.12 2.19
N SER A 39 0.33 -1.37 3.14
CA SER A 39 -0.08 -2.72 3.49
C SER A 39 -1.60 -2.80 3.47
N PHE A 40 -2.14 -3.91 2.95
CA PHE A 40 -3.58 -4.11 2.97
C PHE A 40 -3.92 -5.59 3.09
N ILE A 41 -5.11 -5.83 3.65
CA ILE A 41 -5.65 -7.17 3.84
C ILE A 41 -7.11 -7.16 3.39
N MET A 42 -7.53 -8.25 2.78
CA MET A 42 -8.93 -8.43 2.40
C MET A 42 -9.38 -9.86 2.64
N SER A 43 -10.66 -10.01 2.97
CA SER A 43 -11.30 -11.31 3.22
C SER A 43 -11.93 -11.81 1.92
N ASN A 44 -11.09 -12.26 0.98
CA ASN A 44 -11.60 -12.64 -0.33
C ASN A 44 -10.57 -13.50 -1.04
N SER A 45 -11.05 -14.33 -1.96
CA SER A 45 -10.19 -15.17 -2.77
C SER A 45 -9.63 -14.45 -4.00
N ARG A 46 -10.05 -13.22 -4.27
CA ARG A 46 -9.55 -12.45 -5.40
C ARG A 46 -8.13 -11.98 -5.14
N GLY A 47 -7.35 -11.91 -6.20
CA GLY A 47 -5.98 -11.45 -6.11
C GLY A 47 -5.85 -9.96 -6.29
N TYR A 48 -4.63 -9.48 -6.11
CA TYR A 48 -4.26 -8.11 -6.41
C TYR A 48 -3.61 -8.06 -7.79
N SER A 49 -3.89 -7.00 -8.55
CA SER A 49 -3.20 -6.80 -9.82
C SER A 49 -2.12 -5.72 -9.74
N GLY A 50 -2.15 -4.87 -8.72
CA GLY A 50 -1.09 -3.88 -8.54
C GLY A 50 -1.46 -2.79 -7.56
N CYS A 51 -0.48 -1.95 -7.30
CA CYS A 51 -0.64 -0.78 -6.44
C CYS A 51 0.20 0.36 -7.01
N THR A 52 -0.37 1.56 -7.07
CA THR A 52 0.34 2.74 -7.54
C THR A 52 0.23 3.87 -6.53
N TYR A 53 1.19 4.79 -6.58
CA TYR A 53 1.12 6.04 -5.83
C TYR A 53 1.50 7.19 -6.75
N GLY A 54 0.58 8.15 -6.88
CA GLY A 54 0.78 9.27 -7.80
C GLY A 54 0.99 8.81 -9.23
N GLY A 55 0.39 7.68 -9.62
CA GLY A 55 0.55 7.10 -10.94
C GLY A 55 1.80 6.26 -11.11
N GLN A 56 2.69 6.20 -10.12
CA GLN A 56 3.90 5.39 -10.21
C GLN A 56 3.65 3.99 -9.65
N PRO A 57 4.07 2.93 -10.36
CA PRO A 57 3.88 1.57 -9.86
C PRO A 57 4.75 1.31 -8.64
N MET A 58 4.16 0.67 -7.64
CA MET A 58 4.86 0.26 -6.43
C MET A 58 5.35 -1.18 -6.59
N THR A 59 6.39 -1.52 -5.86
CA THR A 59 6.96 -2.86 -5.88
C THR A 59 6.29 -3.73 -4.84
N LEU A 60 5.82 -4.91 -5.25
CA LEU A 60 5.29 -5.90 -4.32
C LEU A 60 6.44 -6.44 -3.46
N ILE A 61 6.32 -6.26 -2.15
CA ILE A 61 7.32 -6.75 -1.20
C ILE A 61 6.98 -8.17 -0.79
N LYS A 62 5.74 -8.40 -0.38
CA LYS A 62 5.30 -9.70 0.07
C LYS A 62 3.80 -9.84 -0.03
N THR A 63 3.35 -11.06 -0.27
CA THR A 63 1.95 -11.42 -0.21
C THR A 63 1.80 -12.73 0.57
N GLN A 64 0.69 -12.88 1.27
CA GLN A 64 0.40 -14.05 2.07
C GLN A 64 -1.07 -14.40 1.97
N ASN A 65 -1.36 -15.65 1.69
CA ASN A 65 -2.72 -16.19 1.73
C ASN A 65 -2.92 -16.92 3.04
N PHE A 66 -4.03 -16.64 3.69
CA PHE A 66 -4.44 -17.35 4.90
C PHE A 66 -5.60 -18.28 4.49
N GLY A 67 -5.25 -19.40 3.87
CA GLY A 67 -6.18 -20.26 3.15
C GLY A 67 -7.44 -20.66 3.94
N GLY A 68 -7.28 -21.03 5.20
CA GLY A 68 -8.40 -21.43 6.04
C GLY A 68 -9.37 -20.28 6.36
N LEU A 69 -8.90 -19.05 6.28
CA LEU A 69 -9.70 -17.85 6.56
C LEU A 69 -10.11 -17.12 5.30
N GLN A 70 -9.65 -17.57 4.12
CA GLN A 70 -9.88 -16.91 2.84
C GLN A 70 -9.47 -15.44 2.87
N GLN A 71 -8.36 -15.15 3.56
CA GLN A 71 -7.83 -13.80 3.66
C GLN A 71 -6.55 -13.71 2.86
N ARG A 72 -6.32 -12.53 2.30
CA ARG A 72 -5.10 -12.22 1.57
C ARG A 72 -4.51 -10.93 2.09
N TRP A 73 -3.21 -10.95 2.30
CA TRP A 73 -2.43 -9.81 2.74
C TRP A 73 -1.36 -9.53 1.69
N ALA A 74 -1.11 -8.25 1.45
CA ALA A 74 -0.02 -7.83 0.58
C ALA A 74 0.56 -6.52 1.08
N CYS A 75 1.85 -6.32 0.85
CA CYS A 75 2.47 -5.04 1.09
C CYS A 75 3.33 -4.63 -0.10
N TYR A 76 3.33 -3.33 -0.35
CA TYR A 76 4.03 -2.71 -1.45
C TYR A 76 4.92 -1.60 -0.92
N GLY A 77 5.98 -1.30 -1.65
CA GLY A 77 6.88 -0.21 -1.32
C GLY A 77 7.26 0.59 -2.55
N LEU A 78 7.62 1.84 -2.33
CA LEU A 78 8.07 2.73 -3.39
C LEU A 78 9.21 3.58 -2.85
N LEU A 79 10.37 3.48 -3.52
CA LEU A 79 11.52 4.32 -3.22
C LEU A 79 11.35 5.68 -3.89
N ASN A 80 11.69 6.72 -3.15
CA ASN A 80 11.61 8.10 -3.62
C ASN A 80 10.25 8.44 -4.23
N PRO A 81 9.15 8.21 -3.48
CA PRO A 81 7.82 8.52 -4.00
C PRO A 81 7.66 10.02 -4.21
N PRO A 82 6.76 10.43 -5.11
CA PRO A 82 6.46 11.85 -5.25
C PRO A 82 6.00 12.43 -3.92
N THR A 83 6.55 13.60 -3.56
CA THR A 83 6.16 14.29 -2.33
C THR A 83 4.81 14.96 -2.50
N GLY A 84 4.17 15.25 -1.37
CA GLY A 84 2.88 15.90 -1.36
C GLY A 84 1.73 14.91 -1.37
N ASN A 85 0.55 15.41 -1.64
CA ASN A 85 -0.68 14.62 -1.57
C ASN A 85 -0.95 13.95 -2.92
N ASN A 86 -0.95 12.63 -2.93
CA ASN A 86 -1.23 11.84 -4.12
C ASN A 86 -2.11 10.64 -3.73
N ASN A 87 -2.69 9.98 -4.72
CA ASN A 87 -3.54 8.84 -4.47
C ASN A 87 -2.77 7.54 -4.49
N ILE A 88 -3.02 6.71 -3.47
CA ILE A 88 -2.68 5.30 -3.49
C ILE A 88 -3.84 4.59 -4.16
N VAL A 89 -3.55 3.80 -5.19
CA VAL A 89 -4.58 3.02 -5.89
C VAL A 89 -4.16 1.56 -5.85
N VAL A 90 -5.00 0.74 -5.21
CA VAL A 90 -4.84 -0.71 -5.18
C VAL A 90 -5.83 -1.29 -6.16
N SER A 91 -5.34 -2.08 -7.12
CA SER A 91 -6.18 -2.70 -8.12
C SER A 91 -6.34 -4.19 -7.82
N PHE A 92 -7.52 -4.72 -8.07
CA PHE A 92 -7.85 -6.13 -7.82
C PHE A 92 -8.01 -6.86 -9.14
N SER A 93 -7.81 -8.18 -9.11
CA SER A 93 -7.94 -9.02 -10.30
C SER A 93 -9.40 -9.33 -10.67
N GLY A 94 -10.34 -8.85 -9.88
CA GLY A 94 -11.77 -9.00 -10.11
C GLY A 94 -12.54 -8.22 -9.07
N SER A 95 -13.86 -8.29 -9.11
CA SER A 95 -14.69 -7.58 -8.13
C SER A 95 -14.52 -8.16 -6.74
N VAL A 96 -14.34 -7.29 -5.76
CA VAL A 96 -14.21 -7.63 -4.35
C VAL A 96 -15.46 -7.16 -3.62
N PHE A 97 -16.11 -8.05 -2.92
CA PHE A 97 -17.33 -7.77 -2.17
C PHE A 97 -17.09 -7.72 -0.67
N SER A 98 -15.88 -8.06 -0.24
CA SER A 98 -15.51 -8.08 1.17
C SER A 98 -14.88 -6.76 1.58
N PRO A 99 -14.90 -6.45 2.89
CA PRO A 99 -14.15 -5.28 3.37
C PRO A 99 -12.66 -5.40 3.10
N VAL A 100 -12.02 -4.26 2.85
CA VAL A 100 -10.59 -4.16 2.65
C VAL A 100 -10.05 -3.18 3.68
N SER A 101 -9.02 -3.57 4.40
CA SER A 101 -8.31 -2.71 5.34
C SER A 101 -6.93 -2.39 4.78
N MET A 102 -6.53 -1.14 4.87
CA MET A 102 -5.26 -0.67 4.34
C MET A 102 -4.65 0.37 5.27
N PHE A 103 -3.35 0.41 5.33
CA PHE A 103 -2.66 1.55 5.92
C PHE A 103 -1.42 1.89 5.10
N ALA A 104 -0.96 3.13 5.24
CA ALA A 104 0.22 3.61 4.57
C ALA A 104 1.08 4.38 5.56
N VAL A 105 2.39 4.29 5.41
CA VAL A 105 3.34 5.05 6.23
C VAL A 105 4.49 5.51 5.36
N SER A 106 4.87 6.77 5.54
CA SER A 106 5.99 7.40 4.85
C SER A 106 7.22 7.42 5.73
N PHE A 107 8.37 7.26 5.10
CA PHE A 107 9.67 7.37 5.75
C PHE A 107 10.55 8.28 4.93
N THR A 108 11.53 8.92 5.60
CA THR A 108 12.64 9.60 4.95
C THR A 108 13.93 9.15 5.62
N GLY A 109 15.07 9.38 4.97
CA GLY A 109 16.37 8.98 5.50
C GLY A 109 16.69 7.51 5.25
N SER A 110 15.88 6.79 4.47
CA SER A 110 16.24 5.43 4.09
C SER A 110 17.39 5.50 3.09
N SER A 111 18.31 4.55 3.16
CA SER A 111 19.40 4.51 2.18
C SER A 111 18.96 3.91 0.85
N GLY A 112 17.78 3.29 0.83
CA GLY A 112 17.31 2.53 -0.31
C GLY A 112 17.93 1.15 -0.42
N ALA A 113 19.11 0.97 0.11
CA ALA A 113 19.79 -0.31 0.08
C ALA A 113 19.12 -1.29 1.04
N GLY A 114 18.72 -2.43 0.56
CA GLY A 114 18.13 -3.46 1.38
C GLY A 114 16.67 -3.24 1.78
N VAL A 115 16.04 -2.19 1.28
CA VAL A 115 14.64 -1.91 1.62
C VAL A 115 13.71 -3.03 1.16
N PHE A 116 14.03 -3.65 0.02
CA PHE A 116 13.26 -4.76 -0.52
C PHE A 116 13.97 -6.12 -0.36
N ALA A 117 15.00 -6.15 0.45
CA ALA A 117 15.78 -7.36 0.64
C ALA A 117 15.02 -8.43 1.43
#